data_b68ee905ca230b3d0face41f6c6559aa
#
_entry.id   b68ee905ca230b3d0face41f6c6559aa
#
_cell.length_a   1.000
_cell.length_b   1.000
_cell.length_c   1.000
_cell.angle_alpha   90.00
_cell.angle_beta   90.00
_cell.angle_gamma   90.00
#
_symmetry.space_group_name_H-M   'P 1'
#
loop_
_entity.id
_entity.type
_entity.pdbx_description
1 polymer ?
#
loop_
_entity_poly.entity_id
_entity_poly.type
_entity_poly.pdbx_seq_one_letter_code
_entity_poly.pdbx_strand_id
1 'polypeptide(L)'
;MSYKIAGIDVHKKVLMVVVMDASTPESKPERRRFTTMPSDLRRLLLWLREQGVEEAVMESTAQYWRSVWLELEPYMRLQLAQAFSNRAPRGRKHDFKDAERLVRRLIADELILSFVPHGEQRTWRNLTRMKLQLTRDQVRLQSQMECLLEEMRIKLSVVVSDLLGASGLRILRALAQGESDPKKLALLGDDRLKCTEEQLIDALMGRPQPMHREMLAPQLERLQLLCGGINYVALCSGTAQKENLSATETT
;
A
#
# COMPACT_ATOMS: atom_id res chain seq x y z
N MET A 1 -7.59 29.24 30.95
CA MET A 1 -8.45 28.61 29.91
C MET A 1 -8.24 27.11 30.00
N SER A 2 -9.31 26.33 30.01
CA SER A 2 -9.22 24.86 30.03
C SER A 2 -8.75 24.39 28.65
N TYR A 3 -7.71 23.56 28.58
CA TYR A 3 -7.21 22.96 27.34
C TYR A 3 -7.37 21.45 27.40
N LYS A 4 -8.36 20.93 26.67
CA LYS A 4 -8.72 19.52 26.75
C LYS A 4 -8.12 18.71 25.61
N ILE A 5 -7.50 17.61 25.97
CA ILE A 5 -6.85 16.67 25.07
C ILE A 5 -7.53 15.30 25.17
N ALA A 6 -7.79 14.67 24.03
CA ALA A 6 -8.27 13.30 23.98
C ALA A 6 -7.14 12.32 23.62
N GLY A 7 -7.01 11.23 24.39
CA GLY A 7 -6.22 10.07 24.04
C GLY A 7 -7.13 8.98 23.47
N ILE A 8 -6.75 8.42 22.33
CA ILE A 8 -7.52 7.39 21.64
C ILE A 8 -6.65 6.16 21.43
N ASP A 9 -6.91 5.11 22.20
CA ASP A 9 -6.32 3.79 21.95
C ASP A 9 -7.16 3.06 20.89
N VAL A 10 -6.55 2.83 19.73
CA VAL A 10 -7.23 2.37 18.52
C VAL A 10 -6.99 0.89 18.30
N HIS A 11 -8.05 0.10 18.39
CA HIS A 11 -8.07 -1.31 18.01
C HIS A 11 -8.96 -1.56 16.79
N LYS A 12 -8.86 -2.75 16.19
CA LYS A 12 -9.65 -3.13 15.01
C LYS A 12 -11.17 -2.94 15.17
N LYS A 13 -11.72 -3.21 16.36
CA LYS A 13 -13.17 -3.23 16.60
C LYS A 13 -13.64 -2.19 17.63
N VAL A 14 -12.71 -1.60 18.37
CA VAL A 14 -13.04 -0.77 19.52
C VAL A 14 -12.03 0.35 19.70
N LEU A 15 -12.52 1.47 20.20
CA LEU A 15 -11.75 2.65 20.58
C LEU A 15 -11.94 2.88 22.08
N MET A 16 -10.84 3.01 22.81
CA MET A 16 -10.85 3.47 24.19
C MET A 16 -10.45 4.94 24.21
N VAL A 17 -11.34 5.80 24.64
CA VAL A 17 -11.13 7.25 24.58
C VAL A 17 -11.11 7.83 25.99
N VAL A 18 -10.11 8.64 26.24
CA VAL A 18 -9.93 9.36 27.50
C VAL A 18 -9.76 10.83 27.20
N VAL A 19 -10.56 11.70 27.85
CA VAL A 19 -10.42 13.15 27.77
C VAL A 19 -9.86 13.66 29.08
N MET A 20 -8.84 14.48 29.00
CA MET A 20 -8.15 15.11 30.14
C MET A 20 -7.99 16.60 29.89
N ASP A 21 -8.05 17.38 30.96
CA ASP A 21 -7.68 18.80 30.94
C ASP A 21 -6.19 18.95 31.22
N ALA A 22 -5.43 19.47 30.23
CA ALA A 22 -4.01 19.69 30.38
C ALA A 22 -3.68 20.76 31.42
N SER A 23 -4.61 21.67 31.71
CA SER A 23 -4.43 22.71 32.74
C SER A 23 -4.61 22.15 34.16
N THR A 24 -5.33 21.04 34.32
CA THR A 24 -5.58 20.36 35.59
C THR A 24 -5.43 18.85 35.45
N PRO A 25 -4.18 18.34 35.27
CA PRO A 25 -3.92 16.91 34.94
C PRO A 25 -4.36 15.93 36.05
N GLU A 26 -4.61 16.43 37.28
CA GLU A 26 -5.09 15.64 38.42
C GLU A 26 -6.59 15.48 38.42
N SER A 27 -7.34 16.21 37.59
CA SER A 27 -8.78 16.06 37.46
C SER A 27 -9.14 14.65 36.96
N LYS A 28 -10.31 14.17 37.40
CA LYS A 28 -10.79 12.85 36.99
C LYS A 28 -11.00 12.82 35.47
N PRO A 29 -10.34 11.93 34.73
CA PRO A 29 -10.49 11.86 33.30
C PRO A 29 -11.88 11.33 32.90
N GLU A 30 -12.47 11.93 31.88
CA GLU A 30 -13.67 11.41 31.24
C GLU A 30 -13.29 10.23 30.33
N ARG A 31 -14.04 9.13 30.42
CA ARG A 31 -13.73 7.88 29.73
C ARG A 31 -14.93 7.36 28.99
N ARG A 32 -14.75 7.01 27.71
CA ARG A 32 -15.82 6.43 26.91
C ARG A 32 -15.28 5.41 25.92
N ARG A 33 -16.08 4.38 25.66
CA ARG A 33 -15.78 3.34 24.68
C ARG A 33 -16.66 3.53 23.45
N PHE A 34 -16.06 3.39 22.25
CA PHE A 34 -16.75 3.43 20.97
C PHE A 34 -16.35 2.21 20.14
N THR A 35 -17.15 1.90 19.12
CA THR A 35 -16.73 0.96 18.07
C THR A 35 -16.09 1.73 16.92
N THR A 36 -15.47 1.00 16.00
CA THR A 36 -14.87 1.59 14.78
C THR A 36 -15.86 1.73 13.62
N MET A 37 -17.15 1.52 13.88
CA MET A 37 -18.20 1.67 12.87
C MET A 37 -18.46 3.16 12.57
N PRO A 38 -18.78 3.52 11.31
CA PRO A 38 -18.96 4.93 10.92
C PRO A 38 -19.94 5.72 11.79
N SER A 39 -21.05 5.10 12.22
CA SER A 39 -22.01 5.73 13.12
C SER A 39 -21.41 6.08 14.48
N ASP A 40 -20.57 5.19 15.02
CA ASP A 40 -19.90 5.41 16.30
C ASP A 40 -18.75 6.41 16.19
N LEU A 41 -18.06 6.48 15.04
CA LEU A 41 -17.06 7.52 14.78
C LEU A 41 -17.71 8.92 14.80
N ARG A 42 -18.89 9.08 14.19
CA ARG A 42 -19.66 10.33 14.28
C ARG A 42 -20.08 10.65 15.71
N ARG A 43 -20.52 9.66 16.50
CA ARG A 43 -20.84 9.82 17.92
C ARG A 43 -19.60 10.20 18.73
N LEU A 44 -18.44 9.63 18.42
CA LEU A 44 -17.16 10.03 19.01
C LEU A 44 -16.87 11.51 18.72
N LEU A 45 -16.96 11.94 17.46
CA LEU A 45 -16.74 13.34 17.08
C LEU A 45 -17.66 14.28 17.86
N LEU A 46 -18.97 13.99 17.90
CA LEU A 46 -19.94 14.82 18.62
C LEU A 46 -19.60 14.90 20.11
N TRP A 47 -19.29 13.77 20.73
CA TRP A 47 -18.91 13.73 22.14
C TRP A 47 -17.62 14.50 22.43
N LEU A 48 -16.58 14.39 21.59
CA LEU A 48 -15.34 15.16 21.76
C LEU A 48 -15.60 16.67 21.64
N ARG A 49 -16.46 17.09 20.73
CA ARG A 49 -16.87 18.49 20.60
C ARG A 49 -17.67 18.99 21.80
N GLU A 50 -18.62 18.20 22.31
CA GLU A 50 -19.38 18.50 23.54
C GLU A 50 -18.44 18.64 24.75
N GLN A 51 -17.38 17.84 24.81
CA GLN A 51 -16.36 17.95 25.85
C GLN A 51 -15.44 19.17 25.69
N GLY A 52 -15.46 19.87 24.55
CA GLY A 52 -14.57 20.97 24.24
C GLY A 52 -13.13 20.53 23.98
N VAL A 53 -12.94 19.37 23.34
CA VAL A 53 -11.61 18.85 23.00
C VAL A 53 -11.06 19.60 21.79
N GLU A 54 -9.85 20.14 21.94
CA GLU A 54 -9.14 20.88 20.89
C GLU A 54 -8.10 20.02 20.17
N GLU A 55 -7.57 19.02 20.86
CA GLU A 55 -6.51 18.15 20.33
C GLU A 55 -6.76 16.68 20.70
N ALA A 56 -6.48 15.77 19.77
CA ALA A 56 -6.54 14.35 20.04
C ALA A 56 -5.25 13.65 19.59
N VAL A 57 -4.80 12.71 20.43
CA VAL A 57 -3.64 11.86 20.16
C VAL A 57 -4.04 10.41 20.04
N MET A 58 -3.54 9.73 19.02
CA MET A 58 -3.76 8.30 18.81
C MET A 58 -2.47 7.58 18.46
N GLU A 59 -2.43 6.26 18.68
CA GLU A 59 -1.28 5.45 18.36
C GLU A 59 -1.34 4.91 16.91
N SER A 60 -0.20 4.86 16.23
CA SER A 60 -0.07 4.39 14.83
C SER A 60 -0.15 2.88 14.66
N THR A 61 -0.98 2.18 15.45
CA THR A 61 -1.11 0.71 15.37
C THR A 61 -1.78 0.28 14.07
N ALA A 62 -1.05 -0.44 13.22
CA ALA A 62 -1.46 -0.91 11.89
C ALA A 62 -2.10 0.22 11.04
N GLN A 63 -3.29 -0.04 10.46
CA GLN A 63 -4.02 0.91 9.60
C GLN A 63 -5.32 1.43 10.27
N TYR A 64 -5.60 0.96 11.49
CA TYR A 64 -6.90 1.20 12.13
C TYR A 64 -7.14 2.66 12.53
N TRP A 65 -6.07 3.41 12.78
CA TRP A 65 -6.13 4.83 13.11
C TRP A 65 -6.67 5.70 11.96
N ARG A 66 -6.58 5.25 10.71
CA ARG A 66 -6.93 6.06 9.53
C ARG A 66 -8.40 6.47 9.48
N SER A 67 -9.32 5.58 9.80
CA SER A 67 -10.75 5.90 9.81
C SER A 67 -11.10 6.93 10.89
N VAL A 68 -10.47 6.80 12.06
CA VAL A 68 -10.63 7.77 13.17
C VAL A 68 -10.03 9.12 12.78
N TRP A 69 -8.85 9.12 12.19
CA TRP A 69 -8.17 10.33 11.71
C TRP A 69 -9.02 11.09 10.71
N LEU A 70 -9.52 10.40 9.67
CA LEU A 70 -10.33 11.01 8.61
C LEU A 70 -11.64 11.63 9.14
N GLU A 71 -12.26 11.04 10.16
CA GLU A 71 -13.47 11.59 10.76
C GLU A 71 -13.19 12.82 11.61
N LEU A 72 -12.04 12.87 12.29
CA LEU A 72 -11.75 13.93 13.27
C LEU A 72 -10.92 15.10 12.66
N GLU A 73 -10.11 14.84 11.64
CA GLU A 73 -9.15 15.80 11.05
C GLU A 73 -9.77 17.17 10.66
N PRO A 74 -11.03 17.26 10.15
CA PRO A 74 -11.63 18.55 9.81
C PRO A 74 -11.99 19.42 11.02
N TYR A 75 -12.01 18.87 12.24
CA TYR A 75 -12.63 19.51 13.38
C TYR A 75 -11.68 19.79 14.55
N MET A 76 -10.52 19.12 14.60
CA MET A 76 -9.59 19.27 15.71
C MET A 76 -8.15 18.96 15.30
N ARG A 77 -7.18 19.40 16.10
CA ARG A 77 -5.77 19.05 15.91
C ARG A 77 -5.55 17.58 16.24
N LEU A 78 -4.88 16.85 15.36
CA LEU A 78 -4.61 15.43 15.55
C LEU A 78 -3.11 15.16 15.61
N GLN A 79 -2.71 14.32 16.55
CA GLN A 79 -1.35 13.82 16.72
C GLN A 79 -1.34 12.29 16.57
N LEU A 80 -0.38 11.79 15.80
CA LEU A 80 -0.18 10.36 15.62
C LEU A 80 1.12 9.95 16.29
N ALA A 81 1.02 9.27 17.42
CA ALA A 81 2.17 8.77 18.17
C ALA A 81 2.70 7.47 17.56
N GLN A 82 4.01 7.33 17.50
CA GLN A 82 4.63 6.05 17.14
C GLN A 82 4.41 5.03 18.27
N ALA A 83 3.97 3.82 17.91
CA ALA A 83 3.68 2.74 18.87
C ALA A 83 4.89 2.42 19.78
N PHE A 84 6.10 2.60 19.26
CA PHE A 84 7.32 2.42 20.04
C PHE A 84 7.41 3.39 21.23
N SER A 85 7.07 4.66 21.03
CA SER A 85 7.15 5.69 22.09
C SER A 85 6.07 5.56 23.17
N ASN A 86 5.01 4.77 22.91
CA ASN A 86 3.91 4.57 23.88
C ASN A 86 3.97 3.19 24.57
N ARG A 87 5.07 2.47 24.51
CA ARG A 87 5.16 1.14 25.17
C ARG A 87 4.86 1.21 26.66
N ALA A 88 3.93 0.34 27.09
CA ALA A 88 3.65 0.13 28.51
C ALA A 88 4.77 -0.65 29.21
N PRO A 89 5.07 -0.38 30.48
CA PRO A 89 5.75 -1.32 31.35
C PRO A 89 4.99 -2.65 31.38
N ARG A 90 5.69 -3.77 31.53
CA ARG A 90 5.05 -5.09 31.66
C ARG A 90 4.04 -5.11 32.81
N GLY A 91 2.79 -5.43 32.56
CA GLY A 91 1.75 -5.48 33.58
C GLY A 91 0.35 -5.78 33.00
N ARG A 92 -0.68 -5.89 33.87
CA ARG A 92 -2.07 -6.12 33.46
C ARG A 92 -2.57 -4.96 32.57
N LYS A 93 -3.06 -5.30 31.38
CA LYS A 93 -3.77 -4.36 30.51
C LYS A 93 -5.06 -3.89 31.21
N HIS A 94 -5.22 -2.58 31.31
CA HIS A 94 -6.49 -1.94 31.68
C HIS A 94 -6.97 -1.12 30.49
N ASP A 95 -8.23 -1.27 30.15
CA ASP A 95 -8.85 -0.79 28.90
C ASP A 95 -8.66 0.70 28.58
N PHE A 96 -8.47 1.57 29.58
CA PHE A 96 -8.30 3.01 29.37
C PHE A 96 -6.90 3.54 29.71
N LYS A 97 -6.03 2.70 30.31
CA LYS A 97 -4.69 3.16 30.72
C LYS A 97 -3.80 3.51 29.54
N ASP A 98 -3.97 2.83 28.42
CA ASP A 98 -3.15 3.09 27.23
C ASP A 98 -3.55 4.44 26.60
N ALA A 99 -4.84 4.75 26.52
CA ALA A 99 -5.36 6.04 26.08
C ALA A 99 -4.97 7.19 27.03
N GLU A 100 -5.06 6.97 28.34
CA GLU A 100 -4.65 7.96 29.35
C GLU A 100 -3.14 8.25 29.29
N ARG A 101 -2.34 7.22 29.09
CA ARG A 101 -0.88 7.37 28.94
C ARG A 101 -0.51 8.19 27.70
N LEU A 102 -1.25 8.06 26.59
CA LEU A 102 -1.05 8.89 25.41
C LEU A 102 -1.19 10.38 25.73
N VAL A 103 -2.26 10.75 26.45
CA VAL A 103 -2.47 12.15 26.85
C VAL A 103 -1.37 12.63 27.78
N ARG A 104 -1.05 11.88 28.84
CA ARG A 104 -0.02 12.27 29.81
C ARG A 104 1.33 12.46 29.16
N ARG A 105 1.72 11.56 28.25
CA ARG A 105 2.98 11.66 27.51
C ARG A 105 2.98 12.75 26.46
N LEU A 106 1.84 13.07 25.85
CA LEU A 106 1.73 14.22 24.95
C LEU A 106 1.96 15.52 25.73
N ILE A 107 1.33 15.66 26.91
CA ILE A 107 1.52 16.84 27.79
C ILE A 107 2.97 16.96 28.25
N ALA A 108 3.65 15.83 28.52
CA ALA A 108 5.04 15.79 28.96
C ALA A 108 6.05 15.90 27.80
N ASP A 109 5.61 16.05 26.55
CA ASP A 109 6.45 16.06 25.34
C ASP A 109 7.35 14.82 25.18
N GLU A 110 6.85 13.66 25.64
CA GLU A 110 7.60 12.39 25.61
C GLU A 110 7.26 11.52 24.39
N LEU A 111 6.29 11.92 23.55
CA LEU A 111 5.86 11.13 22.38
C LEU A 111 6.67 11.47 21.14
N ILE A 112 7.13 10.45 20.44
CA ILE A 112 7.63 10.59 19.09
C ILE A 112 6.44 10.59 18.15
N LEU A 113 6.17 11.74 17.53
CA LEU A 113 5.04 11.93 16.65
C LEU A 113 5.38 11.55 15.20
N SER A 114 4.44 10.95 14.52
CA SER A 114 4.52 10.64 13.09
C SER A 114 3.89 11.76 12.28
N PHE A 115 4.59 12.22 11.25
CA PHE A 115 4.01 13.15 10.31
C PHE A 115 2.93 12.45 9.46
N VAL A 116 1.72 12.99 9.50
CA VAL A 116 0.60 12.56 8.64
C VAL A 116 0.38 13.65 7.59
N PRO A 117 0.64 13.37 6.31
CA PRO A 117 0.45 14.35 5.25
C PRO A 117 -1.04 14.69 5.06
N HIS A 118 -1.33 15.82 4.44
CA HIS A 118 -2.69 16.19 4.03
C HIS A 118 -3.32 15.14 3.10
N GLY A 119 -4.66 15.13 3.04
CA GLY A 119 -5.44 14.08 2.36
C GLY A 119 -5.00 13.77 0.94
N GLU A 120 -4.69 14.79 0.17
CA GLU A 120 -4.21 14.69 -1.19
C GLU A 120 -2.84 14.00 -1.28
N GLN A 121 -1.86 14.44 -0.50
CA GLN A 121 -0.54 13.80 -0.43
C GLN A 121 -0.64 12.34 0.05
N ARG A 122 -1.62 12.02 0.92
CA ARG A 122 -1.88 10.63 1.31
C ARG A 122 -2.34 9.78 0.12
N THR A 123 -3.21 10.33 -0.73
CA THR A 123 -3.65 9.66 -1.95
C THR A 123 -2.48 9.39 -2.89
N TRP A 124 -1.62 10.38 -3.14
CA TRP A 124 -0.41 10.24 -3.94
C TRP A 124 0.52 9.15 -3.42
N ARG A 125 0.76 9.14 -2.12
CA ARG A 125 1.60 8.11 -1.47
C ARG A 125 1.01 6.72 -1.62
N ASN A 126 -0.32 6.59 -1.56
CA ASN A 126 -0.98 5.30 -1.75
C ASN A 126 -0.85 4.81 -3.21
N LEU A 127 -1.09 5.69 -4.20
CA LEU A 127 -0.92 5.37 -5.62
C LEU A 127 0.53 4.98 -5.94
N THR A 128 1.50 5.74 -5.45
CA THR A 128 2.93 5.45 -5.66
C THR A 128 3.32 4.09 -5.05
N ARG A 129 2.85 3.81 -3.84
CA ARG A 129 3.09 2.51 -3.19
C ARG A 129 2.43 1.37 -3.95
N MET A 130 1.20 1.56 -4.42
CA MET A 130 0.49 0.56 -5.23
C MET A 130 1.25 0.27 -6.52
N LYS A 131 1.70 1.31 -7.25
CA LYS A 131 2.53 1.16 -8.45
C LYS A 131 3.79 0.37 -8.16
N LEU A 132 4.51 0.72 -7.09
CA LEU A 132 5.73 0.01 -6.69
C LEU A 132 5.47 -1.46 -6.38
N GLN A 133 4.37 -1.80 -5.71
CA GLN A 133 4.00 -3.18 -5.41
C GLN A 133 3.70 -3.96 -6.69
N LEU A 134 2.87 -3.42 -7.58
CA LEU A 134 2.54 -4.05 -8.86
C LEU A 134 3.79 -4.27 -9.73
N THR A 135 4.70 -3.30 -9.76
CA THR A 135 5.98 -3.44 -10.48
C THR A 135 6.86 -4.54 -9.88
N ARG A 136 6.94 -4.63 -8.55
CA ARG A 136 7.67 -5.71 -7.87
C ARG A 136 7.05 -7.09 -8.14
N ASP A 137 5.72 -7.17 -8.19
CA ASP A 137 5.02 -8.40 -8.52
C ASP A 137 5.25 -8.81 -9.98
N GLN A 138 5.34 -7.85 -10.91
CA GLN A 138 5.70 -8.08 -12.30
C GLN A 138 7.12 -8.65 -12.43
N VAL A 139 8.10 -8.06 -11.74
CA VAL A 139 9.49 -8.55 -11.72
C VAL A 139 9.56 -9.97 -11.15
N ARG A 140 8.85 -10.23 -10.05
CA ARG A 140 8.79 -11.58 -9.47
C ARG A 140 8.18 -12.60 -10.43
N LEU A 141 7.12 -12.20 -11.13
CA LEU A 141 6.47 -13.06 -12.13
C LEU A 141 7.40 -13.32 -13.32
N GLN A 142 8.13 -12.31 -13.80
CA GLN A 142 9.16 -12.49 -14.84
C GLN A 142 10.20 -13.52 -14.42
N SER A 143 10.73 -13.42 -13.20
CA SER A 143 11.70 -14.41 -12.68
C SER A 143 11.11 -15.83 -12.62
N GLN A 144 9.82 -15.97 -12.30
CA GLN A 144 9.14 -17.27 -12.33
C GLN A 144 9.04 -17.83 -13.75
N MET A 145 8.75 -16.98 -14.76
CA MET A 145 8.73 -17.38 -16.15
C MET A 145 10.13 -17.77 -16.65
N GLU A 146 11.17 -17.03 -16.26
CA GLU A 146 12.55 -17.34 -16.58
C GLU A 146 12.97 -18.71 -16.01
N CYS A 147 12.62 -19.00 -14.75
CA CYS A 147 12.86 -20.34 -14.18
C CYS A 147 12.16 -21.43 -14.98
N LEU A 148 10.92 -21.21 -15.40
CA LEU A 148 10.17 -22.18 -16.20
C LEU A 148 10.80 -22.37 -17.60
N LEU A 149 11.31 -21.31 -18.24
CA LEU A 149 12.05 -21.39 -19.49
C LEU A 149 13.35 -22.18 -19.34
N GLU A 150 14.06 -22.01 -18.22
CA GLU A 150 15.26 -22.78 -17.90
C GLU A 150 14.95 -24.29 -17.76
N GLU A 151 13.85 -24.65 -17.14
CA GLU A 151 13.40 -26.04 -17.04
C GLU A 151 13.10 -26.64 -18.43
N MET A 152 12.54 -25.84 -19.33
CA MET A 152 12.32 -26.20 -20.74
C MET A 152 13.61 -26.19 -21.60
N ARG A 153 14.75 -25.76 -21.05
CA ARG A 153 16.00 -25.47 -21.75
C ARG A 153 15.89 -24.42 -22.84
N ILE A 154 14.99 -23.47 -22.67
CA ILE A 154 14.80 -22.34 -23.59
C ILE A 154 15.57 -21.13 -23.03
N LYS A 155 16.50 -20.60 -23.81
CA LYS A 155 17.38 -19.49 -23.43
C LYS A 155 16.94 -18.13 -23.97
N LEU A 156 15.64 -17.90 -24.05
CA LEU A 156 15.07 -16.71 -24.67
C LEU A 156 15.57 -15.41 -24.04
N SER A 157 15.71 -15.34 -22.72
CA SER A 157 16.18 -14.15 -21.98
C SER A 157 17.67 -13.83 -22.23
N VAL A 158 18.43 -14.75 -22.80
CA VAL A 158 19.84 -14.51 -23.18
C VAL A 158 19.97 -13.72 -24.51
N VAL A 159 19.03 -13.93 -25.42
CA VAL A 159 19.07 -13.34 -26.77
C VAL A 159 18.09 -12.16 -26.92
N VAL A 160 17.08 -12.07 -26.07
CA VAL A 160 16.09 -11.00 -26.06
C VAL A 160 16.34 -10.11 -24.85
N SER A 161 16.58 -8.82 -25.07
CA SER A 161 16.88 -7.86 -23.99
C SER A 161 15.71 -7.61 -23.02
N ASP A 162 14.49 -7.82 -23.48
CA ASP A 162 13.28 -7.69 -22.69
C ASP A 162 12.36 -8.89 -22.95
N LEU A 163 12.32 -9.81 -21.99
CA LEU A 163 11.48 -11.01 -22.06
C LEU A 163 9.99 -10.65 -22.11
N LEU A 164 9.58 -9.58 -21.47
CA LEU A 164 8.20 -9.09 -21.43
C LEU A 164 7.90 -8.07 -22.54
N GLY A 165 8.85 -7.78 -23.40
CA GLY A 165 8.65 -6.97 -24.60
C GLY A 165 7.80 -7.66 -25.67
N ALA A 166 7.49 -6.95 -26.75
CA ALA A 166 6.57 -7.42 -27.78
C ALA A 166 6.95 -8.78 -28.38
N SER A 167 8.23 -8.97 -28.74
CA SER A 167 8.73 -10.23 -29.29
C SER A 167 8.71 -11.36 -28.27
N GLY A 168 9.22 -11.11 -27.06
CA GLY A 168 9.21 -12.10 -25.98
C GLY A 168 7.80 -12.58 -25.67
N LEU A 169 6.84 -11.66 -25.54
CA LEU A 169 5.45 -12.01 -25.26
C LEU A 169 4.77 -12.79 -26.39
N ARG A 170 5.07 -12.48 -27.67
CA ARG A 170 4.55 -13.29 -28.81
C ARG A 170 5.05 -14.72 -28.74
N ILE A 171 6.35 -14.88 -28.53
CA ILE A 171 6.98 -16.21 -28.39
C ILE A 171 6.42 -16.98 -27.18
N LEU A 172 6.35 -16.34 -26.00
CA LEU A 172 5.83 -16.97 -24.79
C LEU A 172 4.37 -17.42 -24.95
N ARG A 173 3.53 -16.61 -25.61
CA ARG A 173 2.15 -16.97 -25.91
C ARG A 173 2.05 -18.15 -26.84
N ALA A 174 2.85 -18.18 -27.91
CA ALA A 174 2.89 -19.31 -28.84
C ALA A 174 3.36 -20.60 -28.16
N LEU A 175 4.38 -20.54 -27.29
CA LEU A 175 4.81 -21.65 -26.44
C LEU A 175 3.67 -22.16 -25.54
N ALA A 176 2.94 -21.27 -24.89
CA ALA A 176 1.81 -21.62 -24.04
C ALA A 176 0.66 -22.26 -24.84
N GLN A 177 0.46 -21.83 -26.09
CA GLN A 177 -0.53 -22.41 -27.02
C GLN A 177 -0.10 -23.74 -27.65
N GLY A 178 1.13 -24.16 -27.42
CA GLY A 178 1.61 -25.48 -27.84
C GLY A 178 2.55 -25.46 -29.01
N GLU A 179 2.89 -24.31 -29.59
CA GLU A 179 3.95 -24.28 -30.62
C GLU A 179 5.28 -24.67 -29.97
N SER A 180 6.03 -25.52 -30.65
CA SER A 180 7.32 -26.04 -30.19
C SER A 180 8.38 -26.06 -31.28
N ASP A 181 8.02 -25.67 -32.51
CA ASP A 181 8.97 -25.56 -33.61
C ASP A 181 9.82 -24.28 -33.43
N PRO A 182 11.16 -24.39 -33.17
CA PRO A 182 12.02 -23.24 -32.97
C PRO A 182 12.00 -22.24 -34.11
N LYS A 183 11.88 -22.71 -35.35
CA LYS A 183 11.81 -21.85 -36.53
C LYS A 183 10.56 -21.03 -36.59
N LYS A 184 9.39 -21.63 -36.29
CA LYS A 184 8.13 -20.92 -36.24
C LYS A 184 8.07 -19.92 -35.08
N LEU A 185 8.64 -20.28 -33.93
CA LEU A 185 8.75 -19.37 -32.79
C LEU A 185 9.69 -18.19 -33.09
N ALA A 186 10.80 -18.41 -33.80
CA ALA A 186 11.74 -17.37 -34.21
C ALA A 186 11.11 -16.33 -35.16
N LEU A 187 10.22 -16.75 -36.06
CA LEU A 187 9.47 -15.84 -36.95
C LEU A 187 8.55 -14.84 -36.16
N LEU A 188 8.27 -15.07 -34.89
CA LEU A 188 7.54 -14.15 -34.05
C LEU A 188 8.43 -13.04 -33.47
N GLY A 189 9.75 -13.13 -33.69
CA GLY A 189 10.70 -12.07 -33.37
C GLY A 189 10.45 -10.81 -34.19
N ASP A 190 10.88 -9.67 -33.69
CA ASP A 190 10.84 -8.40 -34.42
C ASP A 190 12.21 -8.16 -35.06
N ASP A 191 12.23 -7.51 -36.22
CA ASP A 191 13.50 -7.17 -36.96
C ASP A 191 14.42 -6.26 -36.13
N ARG A 192 13.93 -5.67 -35.05
CA ARG A 192 14.69 -4.85 -34.10
C ARG A 192 15.44 -5.65 -33.05
N LEU A 193 15.31 -6.97 -33.03
CA LEU A 193 16.09 -7.81 -32.12
C LEU A 193 17.58 -7.70 -32.48
N LYS A 194 18.43 -7.62 -31.46
CA LYS A 194 19.88 -7.53 -31.65
C LYS A 194 20.52 -8.87 -32.02
N CYS A 195 19.83 -9.98 -31.75
CA CYS A 195 20.28 -11.33 -32.10
C CYS A 195 19.94 -11.65 -33.55
N THR A 196 20.74 -12.54 -34.17
CA THR A 196 20.43 -13.11 -35.48
C THR A 196 19.28 -14.11 -35.35
N GLU A 197 18.60 -14.40 -36.47
CA GLU A 197 17.56 -15.44 -36.53
C GLU A 197 18.11 -16.80 -36.06
N GLU A 198 19.35 -17.15 -36.48
CA GLU A 198 20.00 -18.39 -36.09
C GLU A 198 20.21 -18.49 -34.57
N GLN A 199 20.66 -17.39 -33.96
CA GLN A 199 20.80 -17.32 -32.47
C GLN A 199 19.47 -17.47 -31.77
N LEU A 200 18.40 -16.88 -32.32
CA LEU A 200 17.07 -16.99 -31.74
C LEU A 200 16.50 -18.41 -31.87
N ILE A 201 16.72 -19.07 -33.03
CA ILE A 201 16.35 -20.47 -33.24
C ILE A 201 17.11 -21.37 -32.25
N ASP A 202 18.40 -21.20 -32.10
CA ASP A 202 19.23 -21.99 -31.16
C ASP A 202 18.75 -21.82 -29.71
N ALA A 203 18.46 -20.58 -29.28
CA ALA A 203 17.93 -20.29 -27.94
C ALA A 203 16.55 -20.93 -27.67
N LEU A 204 15.79 -21.22 -28.74
CA LEU A 204 14.46 -21.83 -28.70
C LEU A 204 14.46 -23.36 -28.85
N MET A 205 15.65 -23.99 -29.08
CA MET A 205 15.80 -25.45 -29.17
C MET A 205 15.61 -26.18 -27.84
N GLY A 206 14.54 -25.85 -27.12
CA GLY A 206 14.18 -26.46 -25.85
C GLY A 206 13.30 -27.72 -26.01
N ARG A 207 12.88 -28.25 -24.88
CA ARG A 207 11.97 -29.41 -24.79
C ARG A 207 10.76 -29.08 -23.93
N PRO A 208 9.83 -28.22 -24.40
CA PRO A 208 8.62 -27.90 -23.65
C PRO A 208 7.72 -29.15 -23.52
N GLN A 209 7.35 -29.47 -22.29
CA GLN A 209 6.38 -30.54 -21.99
C GLN A 209 4.99 -29.93 -21.81
N PRO A 210 3.90 -30.73 -21.91
CA PRO A 210 2.53 -30.22 -21.68
C PRO A 210 2.36 -29.48 -20.37
N MET A 211 2.93 -29.99 -19.26
CA MET A 211 2.87 -29.37 -17.95
C MET A 211 3.47 -27.96 -17.93
N HIS A 212 4.58 -27.75 -18.63
CA HIS A 212 5.21 -26.39 -18.70
C HIS A 212 4.28 -25.38 -19.36
N ARG A 213 3.50 -25.82 -20.38
CA ARG A 213 2.52 -24.96 -21.05
C ARG A 213 1.36 -24.60 -20.12
N GLU A 214 0.87 -25.59 -19.36
CA GLU A 214 -0.17 -25.39 -18.35
C GLU A 214 0.29 -24.45 -17.23
N MET A 215 1.58 -24.42 -16.91
CA MET A 215 2.15 -23.48 -15.94
C MET A 215 2.39 -22.08 -16.54
N LEU A 216 2.75 -22.00 -17.83
CA LEU A 216 3.06 -20.72 -18.49
C LEU A 216 1.80 -19.90 -18.80
N ALA A 217 0.72 -20.55 -19.21
CA ALA A 217 -0.52 -19.86 -19.58
C ALA A 217 -1.08 -18.97 -18.45
N PRO A 218 -1.31 -19.45 -17.20
CA PRO A 218 -1.80 -18.62 -16.11
C PRO A 218 -0.80 -17.54 -15.68
N GLN A 219 0.51 -17.74 -15.89
CA GLN A 219 1.50 -16.70 -15.63
C GLN A 219 1.35 -15.54 -16.63
N LEU A 220 1.08 -15.83 -17.90
CA LEU A 220 0.82 -14.80 -18.92
C LEU A 220 -0.48 -14.02 -18.66
N GLU A 221 -1.54 -14.70 -18.25
CA GLU A 221 -2.79 -14.04 -17.83
C GLU A 221 -2.57 -13.10 -16.65
N ARG A 222 -1.86 -13.57 -15.62
CA ARG A 222 -1.49 -12.77 -14.46
C ARG A 222 -0.65 -11.57 -14.84
N LEU A 223 0.30 -11.73 -15.77
CA LEU A 223 1.11 -10.63 -16.29
C LEU A 223 0.24 -9.55 -16.94
N GLN A 224 -0.73 -9.95 -17.76
CA GLN A 224 -1.65 -9.01 -18.41
C GLN A 224 -2.43 -8.18 -17.38
N LEU A 225 -2.92 -8.79 -16.29
CA LEU A 225 -3.61 -8.10 -15.20
C LEU A 225 -2.67 -7.12 -14.47
N LEU A 226 -1.42 -7.52 -14.21
CA LEU A 226 -0.43 -6.64 -13.57
C LEU A 226 -0.09 -5.43 -14.44
N CYS A 227 0.14 -5.64 -15.74
CA CYS A 227 0.39 -4.54 -16.68
C CYS A 227 -0.81 -3.57 -16.77
N GLY A 228 -2.02 -4.11 -16.82
CA GLY A 228 -3.25 -3.30 -16.79
C GLY A 228 -3.34 -2.46 -15.51
N GLY A 229 -3.06 -3.06 -14.36
CA GLY A 229 -3.04 -2.37 -13.06
C GLY A 229 -1.97 -1.26 -12.98
N ILE A 230 -0.76 -1.51 -13.48
CA ILE A 230 0.32 -0.51 -13.52
C ILE A 230 -0.07 0.68 -14.39
N ASN A 231 -0.63 0.43 -15.57
CA ASN A 231 -1.08 1.47 -16.49
C ASN A 231 -2.23 2.28 -15.89
N TYR A 232 -3.20 1.63 -15.24
CA TYR A 232 -4.30 2.32 -14.55
C TYR A 232 -3.79 3.26 -13.45
N VAL A 233 -2.90 2.78 -12.59
CA VAL A 233 -2.30 3.63 -11.53
C VAL A 233 -1.50 4.78 -12.13
N ALA A 234 -0.81 4.57 -13.25
CA ALA A 234 -0.08 5.64 -13.93
C ALA A 234 -1.02 6.72 -14.49
N LEU A 235 -2.16 6.33 -15.06
CA LEU A 235 -3.20 7.25 -15.52
C LEU A 235 -3.80 8.06 -14.37
N CYS A 236 -4.19 7.40 -13.27
CA CYS A 236 -4.70 8.06 -12.07
C CYS A 236 -3.68 9.06 -11.50
N SER A 237 -2.39 8.73 -11.54
CA SER A 237 -1.33 9.63 -11.11
C SER A 237 -1.21 10.86 -12.03
N GLY A 238 -1.36 10.70 -13.34
CA GLY A 238 -1.30 11.79 -14.32
C GLY A 238 -2.50 12.73 -14.28
N THR A 239 -3.70 12.21 -14.07
CA THR A 239 -4.93 13.03 -13.93
C THR A 239 -4.92 13.87 -12.66
N ALA A 240 -4.55 13.30 -11.53
CA ALA A 240 -4.44 14.01 -10.28
C ALA A 240 -3.36 15.12 -10.31
N GLN A 241 -2.27 14.97 -11.08
CA GLN A 241 -1.28 16.03 -11.30
C GLN A 241 -1.85 17.23 -12.09
N LYS A 242 -2.70 16.96 -13.08
CA LYS A 242 -3.31 18.02 -13.90
C LYS A 242 -4.34 18.83 -13.12
N GLU A 243 -5.13 18.18 -12.26
CA GLU A 243 -6.10 18.87 -11.40
C GLU A 243 -5.43 19.80 -10.39
N ASN A 244 -4.25 19.43 -9.87
CA ASN A 244 -3.47 20.27 -8.96
C ASN A 244 -2.86 21.49 -9.62
N LEU A 245 -2.32 21.35 -10.82
CA LEU A 245 -1.75 22.47 -11.56
C LEU A 245 -2.84 23.51 -11.90
N SER A 246 -4.05 23.09 -12.21
CA SER A 246 -5.17 23.99 -12.47
C SER A 246 -5.71 24.68 -11.20
N ALA A 247 -5.61 24.03 -10.03
CA ALA A 247 -6.04 24.61 -8.75
C ALA A 247 -5.05 25.65 -8.20
N THR A 248 -3.74 25.51 -8.51
CA THR A 248 -2.70 26.46 -8.11
C THR A 248 -2.59 27.68 -9.02
N GLU A 249 -3.12 27.64 -10.25
CA GLU A 249 -3.17 28.79 -11.17
C GLU A 249 -4.38 29.72 -10.93
N THR A 250 -5.30 29.33 -10.02
CA THR A 250 -6.55 30.06 -9.76
C THR A 250 -6.53 30.77 -8.38
N THR A 251 -5.39 30.77 -7.67
CA THR A 251 -5.19 31.46 -6.38
C THR A 251 -4.12 32.53 -6.50
#